data_725813b7763a2c8bfdb176f7446a6075
#
_entry.id   725813b7763a2c8bfdb176f7446a6075
#
_cell.length_a   1.000
_cell.length_b   1.000
_cell.length_c   1.000
_cell.angle_alpha   90.00
_cell.angle_beta   90.00
_cell.angle_gamma   90.00
#
_symmetry.space_group_name_H-M   'P 1'
#
loop_
_entity.id
_entity.type
_entity.pdbx_description
1 polymer ?
#
loop_
_entity_poly.entity_id
_entity_poly.type
_entity_poly.pdbx_seq_one_letter_code
_entity_poly.pdbx_strand_id
1 'polypeptide(L)'
;AASDVYKRQTVHRLLTSMCMRGYVQRDAETSMYRAGMRLCEMSSYIVDNLDVVDRARAVLERLGRETDETVHLVMRDERDVVYIHKIDGGNSAIRMFSRIGMRLPLYCTGVGKGILATCPRSEARAVWEASDVYAWTENTITDEEAFFREIDKVRQLGYALDNEENEVGVRCIAAAIPDYRGRAFYAISLSAPTARMADERIMQLRGPLLRASRDIAQALGGSTGR
;
A
#
# COMPACT_ATOMS: atom_id res chain seq x y z
N ALA A 1 -25.15 -21.93 -24.17
CA ALA A 1 -24.21 -22.88 -24.84
C ALA A 1 -23.33 -22.18 -25.89
N ALA A 2 -23.88 -21.49 -26.93
CA ALA A 2 -23.05 -20.83 -27.97
C ALA A 2 -22.20 -19.66 -27.41
N SER A 3 -22.75 -18.85 -26.51
CA SER A 3 -22.04 -17.73 -25.85
C SER A 3 -20.83 -18.20 -25.03
N ASP A 4 -20.91 -19.36 -24.38
CA ASP A 4 -19.83 -19.88 -23.54
C ASP A 4 -18.68 -20.47 -24.38
N VAL A 5 -18.97 -21.07 -25.50
CA VAL A 5 -17.96 -21.57 -26.45
C VAL A 5 -17.19 -20.42 -27.05
N TYR A 6 -17.85 -19.32 -27.41
CA TYR A 6 -17.20 -18.11 -27.94
C TYR A 6 -16.29 -17.44 -26.91
N LYS A 7 -16.75 -17.35 -25.66
CA LYS A 7 -15.92 -16.83 -24.54
C LYS A 7 -14.69 -17.70 -24.32
N ARG A 8 -14.80 -19.02 -24.32
CA ARG A 8 -13.68 -19.96 -24.16
C ARG A 8 -12.66 -19.82 -25.30
N GLN A 9 -13.07 -19.69 -26.53
CA GLN A 9 -12.19 -19.50 -27.69
C GLN A 9 -11.41 -18.18 -27.57
N THR A 10 -12.09 -17.10 -27.17
CA THR A 10 -11.44 -15.79 -26.97
C THR A 10 -10.38 -15.85 -25.86
N VAL A 11 -10.72 -16.44 -24.72
CA VAL A 11 -9.79 -16.62 -23.60
C VAL A 11 -8.58 -17.46 -24.03
N HIS A 12 -8.80 -18.56 -24.77
CA HIS A 12 -7.71 -19.40 -25.25
C HIS A 12 -6.76 -18.64 -26.20
N ARG A 13 -7.30 -17.86 -27.13
CA ARG A 13 -6.50 -17.02 -28.04
C ARG A 13 -5.67 -15.99 -27.30
N LEU A 14 -6.25 -15.32 -26.27
CA LEU A 14 -5.54 -14.37 -25.43
C LEU A 14 -4.40 -15.04 -24.66
N LEU A 15 -4.68 -16.16 -23.99
CA LEU A 15 -3.67 -16.92 -23.25
C LEU A 15 -2.55 -17.41 -24.16
N THR A 16 -2.88 -17.91 -25.35
CA THR A 16 -1.87 -18.32 -26.34
C THR A 16 -0.98 -17.14 -26.72
N SER A 17 -1.56 -15.97 -27.02
CA SER A 17 -0.80 -14.77 -27.35
C SER A 17 0.10 -14.31 -26.19
N MET A 18 -0.40 -14.38 -24.96
CA MET A 18 0.39 -14.05 -23.77
C MET A 18 1.52 -15.05 -23.52
N CYS A 19 1.29 -16.34 -23.79
CA CYS A 19 2.34 -17.37 -23.71
C CYS A 19 3.45 -17.11 -24.74
N MET A 20 3.11 -16.83 -25.98
CA MET A 20 4.08 -16.54 -27.06
C MET A 20 4.94 -15.32 -26.72
N ARG A 21 4.44 -14.37 -25.93
CA ARG A 21 5.14 -13.16 -25.50
C ARG A 21 5.80 -13.29 -24.13
N GLY A 22 5.72 -14.45 -23.47
CA GLY A 22 6.37 -14.71 -22.18
C GLY A 22 5.67 -14.11 -20.96
N TYR A 23 4.50 -13.51 -21.11
CA TYR A 23 3.71 -12.98 -19.99
C TYR A 23 3.05 -14.06 -19.14
N VAL A 24 2.75 -15.19 -19.77
CA VAL A 24 2.15 -16.37 -19.14
C VAL A 24 2.95 -17.59 -19.58
N GLN A 25 3.06 -18.57 -18.72
CA GLN A 25 3.61 -19.89 -19.03
C GLN A 25 2.52 -20.93 -18.82
N ARG A 26 2.43 -21.90 -19.74
CA ARG A 26 1.56 -23.05 -19.58
C ARG A 26 2.40 -24.24 -19.14
N ASP A 27 2.00 -24.85 -18.05
CA ASP A 27 2.61 -26.09 -17.59
C ASP A 27 2.22 -27.23 -18.53
N ALA A 28 3.22 -27.99 -19.01
CA ALA A 28 3.02 -29.03 -20.00
C ALA A 28 2.29 -30.27 -19.46
N GLU A 29 2.47 -30.56 -18.15
CA GLU A 29 1.88 -31.76 -17.52
C GLU A 29 0.47 -31.47 -17.01
N THR A 30 0.29 -30.34 -16.30
CA THR A 30 -0.99 -30.00 -15.66
C THR A 30 -1.92 -29.16 -16.53
N SER A 31 -1.41 -28.62 -17.65
CA SER A 31 -2.11 -27.65 -18.50
C SER A 31 -2.52 -26.36 -17.80
N MET A 32 -2.03 -26.12 -16.58
CA MET A 32 -2.29 -24.91 -15.79
C MET A 32 -1.46 -23.75 -16.30
N TYR A 33 -1.98 -22.52 -16.10
CA TYR A 33 -1.29 -21.30 -16.47
C TYR A 33 -0.68 -20.64 -15.23
N ARG A 34 0.55 -20.10 -15.37
CA ARG A 34 1.23 -19.32 -14.34
C ARG A 34 1.81 -18.03 -14.92
N ALA A 35 2.12 -17.06 -14.06
CA ALA A 35 2.79 -15.82 -14.45
C ALA A 35 4.16 -16.13 -15.10
N GLY A 36 4.45 -15.46 -16.22
CA GLY A 36 5.72 -15.59 -16.93
C GLY A 36 6.72 -14.52 -16.50
N MET A 37 8.01 -14.78 -16.73
CA MET A 37 9.13 -13.88 -16.33
C MET A 37 9.05 -12.48 -16.97
N ARG A 38 8.36 -12.33 -18.10
CA ARG A 38 8.17 -11.03 -18.72
C ARG A 38 7.42 -10.02 -17.85
N LEU A 39 6.57 -10.51 -16.93
CA LEU A 39 5.90 -9.67 -15.95
C LEU A 39 6.88 -9.10 -14.90
N CYS A 40 7.93 -9.88 -14.53
CA CYS A 40 8.99 -9.39 -13.67
C CYS A 40 9.78 -8.26 -14.32
N GLU A 41 10.15 -8.40 -15.61
CA GLU A 41 10.84 -7.35 -16.36
C GLU A 41 10.00 -6.07 -16.43
N MET A 42 8.69 -6.20 -16.73
CA MET A 42 7.80 -5.05 -16.76
C MET A 42 7.64 -4.39 -15.39
N SER A 43 7.54 -5.19 -14.33
CA SER A 43 7.46 -4.68 -12.96
C SER A 43 8.69 -3.87 -12.59
N SER A 44 9.91 -4.40 -12.88
CA SER A 44 11.17 -3.67 -12.66
C SER A 44 11.17 -2.35 -13.42
N TYR A 45 10.78 -2.37 -14.70
CA TYR A 45 10.73 -1.16 -15.53
C TYR A 45 9.79 -0.08 -14.97
N ILE A 46 8.65 -0.49 -14.40
CA ILE A 46 7.70 0.45 -13.78
C ILE A 46 8.32 1.05 -12.53
N VAL A 47 8.88 0.20 -11.64
CA VAL A 47 9.46 0.64 -10.37
C VAL A 47 10.69 1.52 -10.58
N ASP A 48 11.58 1.16 -11.52
CA ASP A 48 12.80 1.90 -11.84
C ASP A 48 12.52 3.29 -12.45
N ASN A 49 11.33 3.49 -13.05
CA ASN A 49 10.90 4.79 -13.58
C ASN A 49 10.06 5.61 -12.56
N LEU A 50 9.86 5.13 -11.34
CA LEU A 50 9.20 5.89 -10.28
C LEU A 50 10.21 6.78 -9.56
N ASP A 51 10.36 8.02 -10.01
CA ASP A 51 11.21 9.05 -9.41
C ASP A 51 11.03 9.18 -7.88
N VAL A 52 9.82 8.88 -7.36
CA VAL A 52 9.52 8.89 -5.93
C VAL A 52 10.35 7.87 -5.14
N VAL A 53 10.60 6.69 -5.68
CA VAL A 53 11.39 5.64 -4.99
C VAL A 53 12.82 6.11 -4.80
N ASP A 54 13.45 6.67 -5.83
CA ASP A 54 14.82 7.14 -5.77
C ASP A 54 14.95 8.35 -4.84
N ARG A 55 14.03 9.32 -4.93
CA ARG A 55 14.01 10.49 -4.04
C ARG A 55 13.74 10.14 -2.58
N ALA A 56 12.93 9.11 -2.31
CA ALA A 56 12.59 8.69 -0.96
C ALA A 56 13.64 7.74 -0.34
N ARG A 57 14.44 7.04 -1.13
CA ARG A 57 15.32 5.93 -0.72
C ARG A 57 16.15 6.26 0.52
N ALA A 58 16.92 7.35 0.51
CA ALA A 58 17.78 7.72 1.62
C ALA A 58 17.01 8.02 2.92
N VAL A 59 15.81 8.60 2.80
CA VAL A 59 14.94 8.91 3.94
C VAL A 59 14.35 7.62 4.51
N LEU A 60 13.88 6.71 3.65
CA LEU A 60 13.31 5.42 4.06
C LEU A 60 14.35 4.53 4.74
N GLU A 61 15.57 4.46 4.19
CA GLU A 61 16.67 3.73 4.82
C GLU A 61 17.07 4.29 6.20
N ARG A 62 17.11 5.63 6.32
CA ARG A 62 17.33 6.27 7.61
C ARG A 62 16.22 5.93 8.61
N LEU A 63 14.96 6.01 8.18
CA LEU A 63 13.80 5.66 9.00
C LEU A 63 13.86 4.20 9.46
N GLY A 64 14.19 3.26 8.57
CA GLY A 64 14.34 1.84 8.90
C GLY A 64 15.44 1.61 9.94
N ARG A 65 16.61 2.26 9.78
CA ARG A 65 17.72 2.17 10.77
C ARG A 65 17.36 2.79 12.11
N GLU A 66 16.66 3.95 12.12
CA GLU A 66 16.25 4.65 13.34
C GLU A 66 15.21 3.86 14.14
N THR A 67 14.32 3.16 13.47
CA THR A 67 13.17 2.51 14.10
C THR A 67 13.32 1.01 14.27
N ASP A 68 14.18 0.36 13.50
CA ASP A 68 14.34 -1.10 13.41
C ASP A 68 13.03 -1.84 13.03
N GLU A 69 12.08 -1.13 12.39
CA GLU A 69 10.81 -1.69 11.95
C GLU A 69 10.75 -1.78 10.41
N THR A 70 9.84 -2.61 9.89
CA THR A 70 9.61 -2.69 8.44
C THR A 70 9.00 -1.39 7.93
N VAL A 71 9.66 -0.78 6.94
CA VAL A 71 9.21 0.45 6.29
C VAL A 71 8.61 0.12 4.94
N HIS A 72 7.44 0.69 4.64
CA HIS A 72 6.85 0.62 3.31
C HIS A 72 6.68 2.00 2.70
N LEU A 73 6.84 2.08 1.38
CA LEU A 73 6.35 3.17 0.56
C LEU A 73 5.28 2.61 -0.37
N VAL A 74 4.13 3.27 -0.40
CA VAL A 74 3.01 2.88 -1.25
C VAL A 74 2.58 4.02 -2.15
N MET A 75 1.95 3.66 -3.26
CA MET A 75 1.26 4.56 -4.18
C MET A 75 -0.22 4.22 -4.21
N ARG A 76 -1.08 5.23 -4.23
CA ARG A 76 -2.51 5.05 -4.48
C ARG A 76 -2.75 4.66 -5.94
N ASP A 77 -3.60 3.67 -6.14
CA ASP A 77 -4.11 3.28 -7.44
C ASP A 77 -5.61 3.01 -7.33
N GLU A 78 -6.41 3.97 -7.78
CA GLU A 78 -7.87 4.00 -7.65
C GLU A 78 -8.35 3.86 -6.19
N ARG A 79 -8.90 2.69 -5.81
CA ARG A 79 -9.40 2.33 -4.48
C ARG A 79 -8.43 1.51 -3.63
N ASP A 80 -7.23 1.25 -4.17
CA ASP A 80 -6.19 0.46 -3.53
C ASP A 80 -4.92 1.27 -3.30
N VAL A 81 -4.02 0.72 -2.49
CA VAL A 81 -2.61 1.07 -2.46
C VAL A 81 -1.78 -0.04 -3.07
N VAL A 82 -0.72 0.33 -3.76
CA VAL A 82 0.29 -0.59 -4.30
C VAL A 82 1.60 -0.34 -3.57
N TYR A 83 2.21 -1.40 -3.05
CA TYR A 83 3.52 -1.33 -2.41
C TYR A 83 4.59 -1.17 -3.48
N ILE A 84 5.31 -0.03 -3.48
CA ILE A 84 6.34 0.30 -4.48
C ILE A 84 7.76 0.22 -3.94
N HIS A 85 7.93 0.25 -2.61
CA HIS A 85 9.22 0.02 -1.97
C HIS A 85 9.04 -0.56 -0.57
N LYS A 86 10.02 -1.37 -0.12
CA LYS A 86 10.04 -2.01 1.19
C LYS A 86 11.45 -2.07 1.72
N ILE A 87 11.61 -1.80 3.02
CA ILE A 87 12.84 -2.03 3.78
C ILE A 87 12.45 -2.92 4.95
N ASP A 88 13.08 -4.09 5.05
CA ASP A 88 12.85 -4.99 6.18
C ASP A 88 13.56 -4.48 7.43
N GLY A 89 12.92 -4.56 8.60
CA GLY A 89 13.52 -4.26 9.90
C GLY A 89 14.66 -5.25 10.22
N GLY A 90 15.78 -4.74 10.77
CA GLY A 90 17.04 -5.48 10.85
C GLY A 90 17.04 -6.70 11.78
N ASN A 91 16.23 -6.72 12.84
CA ASN A 91 16.24 -7.77 13.88
C ASN A 91 14.99 -8.64 13.94
N SER A 92 14.14 -8.61 12.92
CA SER A 92 12.90 -9.39 12.93
C SER A 92 13.14 -10.82 12.48
N ALA A 93 13.07 -11.78 13.40
CA ALA A 93 12.93 -13.21 13.06
C ALA A 93 11.61 -13.50 12.31
N ILE A 94 10.66 -12.59 12.39
CA ILE A 94 9.36 -12.65 11.71
C ILE A 94 9.38 -11.62 10.57
N ARG A 95 9.44 -12.13 9.33
CA ARG A 95 9.33 -11.26 8.14
C ARG A 95 7.87 -10.93 7.87
N MET A 96 7.59 -9.66 7.64
CA MET A 96 6.29 -9.20 7.16
C MET A 96 6.02 -9.78 5.78
N PHE A 97 4.81 -10.30 5.58
CA PHE A 97 4.40 -10.95 4.31
C PHE A 97 4.32 -9.99 3.12
N SER A 98 4.33 -8.68 3.38
CA SER A 98 4.27 -7.63 2.37
C SER A 98 5.39 -7.73 1.33
N ARG A 99 5.08 -7.43 0.08
CA ARG A 99 6.02 -7.44 -1.06
C ARG A 99 5.69 -6.30 -2.04
N ILE A 100 6.71 -5.88 -2.78
CA ILE A 100 6.53 -4.90 -3.87
C ILE A 100 5.53 -5.47 -4.90
N GLY A 101 4.63 -4.63 -5.39
CA GLY A 101 3.52 -4.99 -6.26
C GLY A 101 2.27 -5.53 -5.56
N MET A 102 2.31 -5.75 -4.24
CA MET A 102 1.13 -6.14 -3.47
C MET A 102 0.13 -5.00 -3.44
N ARG A 103 -1.16 -5.34 -3.61
CA ARG A 103 -2.28 -4.40 -3.56
C ARG A 103 -3.11 -4.67 -2.32
N LEU A 104 -3.52 -3.61 -1.65
CA LEU A 104 -4.43 -3.66 -0.50
C LEU A 104 -5.45 -2.51 -0.57
N PRO A 105 -6.67 -2.70 -0.05
CA PRO A 105 -7.67 -1.66 -0.07
C PRO A 105 -7.27 -0.42 0.76
N LEU A 106 -7.71 0.77 0.30
CA LEU A 106 -7.49 2.01 1.03
C LEU A 106 -8.22 2.04 2.38
N TYR A 107 -9.40 1.43 2.48
CA TYR A 107 -10.27 1.59 3.66
C TYR A 107 -9.75 0.91 4.93
N CYS A 108 -9.03 -0.23 4.81
CA CYS A 108 -8.61 -1.04 5.95
C CYS A 108 -7.08 -1.01 6.21
N THR A 109 -6.34 -0.10 5.54
CA THR A 109 -4.91 0.05 5.74
C THR A 109 -4.55 1.41 6.33
N GLY A 110 -3.53 1.48 7.18
CA GLY A 110 -3.07 2.75 7.74
C GLY A 110 -2.62 3.72 6.64
N VAL A 111 -1.87 3.24 5.64
CA VAL A 111 -1.42 4.04 4.48
C VAL A 111 -2.61 4.56 3.67
N GLY A 112 -3.62 3.73 3.45
CA GLY A 112 -4.83 4.10 2.72
C GLY A 112 -5.65 5.17 3.46
N LYS A 113 -5.91 4.96 4.75
CA LYS A 113 -6.60 5.95 5.59
C LYS A 113 -5.83 7.27 5.66
N GLY A 114 -4.49 7.20 5.72
CA GLY A 114 -3.61 8.37 5.66
C GLY A 114 -3.79 9.16 4.36
N ILE A 115 -3.81 8.50 3.21
CA ILE A 115 -4.05 9.14 1.90
C ILE A 115 -5.45 9.74 1.84
N LEU A 116 -6.49 8.98 2.21
CA LEU A 116 -7.88 9.45 2.16
C LEU A 116 -8.14 10.64 3.09
N ALA A 117 -7.41 10.76 4.20
CA ALA A 117 -7.49 11.91 5.08
C ALA A 117 -7.00 13.22 4.42
N THR A 118 -6.21 13.16 3.35
CA THR A 118 -5.78 14.33 2.56
C THR A 118 -6.76 14.69 1.43
N CYS A 119 -7.71 13.81 1.13
CA CYS A 119 -8.69 14.02 0.07
C CYS A 119 -9.89 14.83 0.57
N PRO A 120 -10.62 15.54 -0.34
CA PRO A 120 -11.95 16.04 -0.05
C PRO A 120 -12.88 14.90 0.42
N ARG A 121 -13.79 15.20 1.35
CA ARG A 121 -14.72 14.18 1.89
C ARG A 121 -15.54 13.47 0.80
N SER A 122 -15.93 14.20 -0.25
CA SER A 122 -16.64 13.63 -1.40
C SER A 122 -15.82 12.58 -2.15
N GLU A 123 -14.52 12.80 -2.30
CA GLU A 123 -13.63 11.85 -2.95
C GLU A 123 -13.39 10.60 -2.08
N ALA A 124 -13.16 10.80 -0.76
CA ALA A 124 -13.04 9.69 0.17
C ALA A 124 -14.32 8.84 0.21
N ARG A 125 -15.51 9.48 0.10
CA ARG A 125 -16.79 8.80 0.01
C ARG A 125 -16.93 8.00 -1.28
N ALA A 126 -16.57 8.58 -2.42
CA ALA A 126 -16.61 7.87 -3.69
C ALA A 126 -15.70 6.63 -3.70
N VAL A 127 -14.53 6.71 -3.03
CA VAL A 127 -13.66 5.53 -2.85
C VAL A 127 -14.31 4.49 -1.96
N TRP A 128 -14.93 4.88 -0.85
CA TRP A 128 -15.64 3.97 0.04
C TRP A 128 -16.78 3.24 -0.68
N GLU A 129 -17.64 3.98 -1.37
CA GLU A 129 -18.77 3.43 -2.14
C GLU A 129 -18.34 2.49 -3.29
N ALA A 130 -17.18 2.77 -3.90
CA ALA A 130 -16.61 1.93 -4.95
C ALA A 130 -15.85 0.71 -4.42
N SER A 131 -15.58 0.64 -3.11
CA SER A 131 -14.87 -0.47 -2.48
C SER A 131 -15.84 -1.59 -2.10
N ASP A 132 -15.43 -2.84 -2.33
CA ASP A 132 -16.14 -4.01 -1.80
C ASP A 132 -15.76 -4.17 -0.33
N VAL A 133 -16.37 -3.33 0.54
CA VAL A 133 -16.03 -3.30 1.96
C VAL A 133 -16.49 -4.57 2.65
N TYR A 134 -15.56 -5.33 3.21
CA TYR A 134 -15.83 -6.50 4.04
C TYR A 134 -14.83 -6.59 5.20
N ALA A 135 -15.15 -7.37 6.21
CA ALA A 135 -14.29 -7.58 7.37
C ALA A 135 -13.15 -8.58 7.04
N TRP A 136 -11.92 -8.08 6.88
CA TRP A 136 -10.71 -8.90 6.80
C TRP A 136 -10.38 -9.53 8.15
N THR A 137 -10.68 -8.79 9.21
CA THR A 137 -10.53 -9.19 10.60
C THR A 137 -11.73 -8.68 11.40
N GLU A 138 -11.82 -9.04 12.66
CA GLU A 138 -12.82 -8.48 13.58
C GLU A 138 -12.65 -6.97 13.83
N ASN A 139 -11.44 -6.43 13.59
CA ASN A 139 -11.12 -5.02 13.80
C ASN A 139 -11.34 -4.16 12.54
N THR A 140 -11.62 -4.77 11.39
CA THR A 140 -11.85 -4.03 10.14
C THR A 140 -13.07 -3.10 10.30
N ILE A 141 -12.89 -1.82 10.01
CA ILE A 141 -13.99 -0.85 10.02
C ILE A 141 -14.85 -1.09 8.77
N THR A 142 -16.08 -1.55 8.96
CA THR A 142 -17.04 -1.83 7.88
C THR A 142 -18.26 -0.90 7.90
N ASP A 143 -18.40 -0.09 8.95
CA ASP A 143 -19.45 0.94 9.06
C ASP A 143 -18.95 2.28 8.49
N GLU A 144 -19.73 2.89 7.60
CA GLU A 144 -19.36 4.15 6.92
C GLU A 144 -19.16 5.30 7.90
N GLU A 145 -20.02 5.46 8.90
CA GLU A 145 -19.90 6.54 9.86
C GLU A 145 -18.65 6.37 10.74
N ALA A 146 -18.37 5.14 11.19
CA ALA A 146 -17.16 4.84 11.94
C ALA A 146 -15.91 5.11 11.10
N PHE A 147 -15.93 4.73 9.81
CA PHE A 147 -14.84 4.99 8.88
C PHE A 147 -14.56 6.50 8.75
N PHE A 148 -15.59 7.32 8.53
CA PHE A 148 -15.39 8.75 8.40
C PHE A 148 -14.99 9.44 9.70
N ARG A 149 -15.43 8.94 10.86
CA ARG A 149 -14.88 9.38 12.15
C ARG A 149 -13.38 9.09 12.27
N GLU A 150 -12.95 7.92 11.84
CA GLU A 150 -11.51 7.57 11.83
C GLU A 150 -10.74 8.44 10.84
N ILE A 151 -11.24 8.69 9.62
CA ILE A 151 -10.62 9.61 8.66
C ILE A 151 -10.47 11.03 9.22
N ASP A 152 -11.49 11.55 9.91
CA ASP A 152 -11.43 12.88 10.52
C ASP A 152 -10.41 12.93 11.66
N LYS A 153 -10.28 11.86 12.46
CA LYS A 153 -9.24 11.70 13.47
C LYS A 153 -7.83 11.65 12.84
N VAL A 154 -7.64 10.88 11.77
CA VAL A 154 -6.37 10.83 11.03
C VAL A 154 -5.98 12.20 10.49
N ARG A 155 -6.95 12.97 9.97
CA ARG A 155 -6.73 14.35 9.49
C ARG A 155 -6.23 15.27 10.59
N GLN A 156 -6.76 15.14 11.81
CA GLN A 156 -6.34 15.95 12.97
C GLN A 156 -4.95 15.54 13.49
N LEU A 157 -4.68 14.23 13.53
CA LEU A 157 -3.44 13.68 14.09
C LEU A 157 -2.25 13.75 13.11
N GLY A 158 -2.51 13.78 11.80
CA GLY A 158 -1.52 13.72 10.73
C GLY A 158 -0.92 12.32 10.50
N TYR A 159 -1.42 11.30 11.20
CA TYR A 159 -1.03 9.90 11.01
C TYR A 159 -2.23 8.98 11.17
N ALA A 160 -2.17 7.81 10.57
CA ALA A 160 -3.18 6.77 10.67
C ALA A 160 -2.59 5.52 11.35
N LEU A 161 -3.47 4.73 11.94
CA LEU A 161 -3.14 3.40 12.46
C LEU A 161 -3.88 2.36 11.63
N ASP A 162 -3.25 1.21 11.41
CA ASP A 162 -3.90 -0.04 11.11
C ASP A 162 -3.73 -0.91 12.36
N ASN A 163 -4.82 -1.09 13.09
CA ASN A 163 -4.84 -1.84 14.33
C ASN A 163 -5.40 -3.24 14.07
N GLU A 164 -4.64 -4.07 13.36
CA GLU A 164 -5.08 -5.40 12.93
C GLU A 164 -6.34 -5.36 12.03
N GLU A 165 -6.54 -4.27 11.29
CA GLU A 165 -7.71 -4.12 10.42
C GLU A 165 -7.58 -4.91 9.12
N ASN A 166 -6.36 -5.02 8.60
CA ASN A 166 -6.05 -5.76 7.38
C ASN A 166 -5.54 -7.18 7.65
N GLU A 167 -4.78 -7.38 8.71
CA GLU A 167 -4.15 -8.66 9.06
C GLU A 167 -4.04 -8.82 10.57
N VAL A 168 -4.57 -9.95 11.09
CA VAL A 168 -4.46 -10.29 12.51
C VAL A 168 -2.99 -10.45 12.91
N GLY A 169 -2.62 -9.90 14.06
CA GLY A 169 -1.25 -9.97 14.59
C GLY A 169 -0.31 -8.90 14.03
N VAL A 170 -0.78 -7.99 13.16
CA VAL A 170 0.03 -6.91 12.57
C VAL A 170 -0.58 -5.55 12.90
N ARG A 171 0.25 -4.64 13.40
CA ARG A 171 -0.11 -3.23 13.59
C ARG A 171 0.82 -2.33 12.77
N CYS A 172 0.27 -1.25 12.25
CA CYS A 172 1.01 -0.27 11.47
C CYS A 172 0.69 1.15 11.92
N ILE A 173 1.70 2.02 11.87
CA ILE A 173 1.52 3.46 11.90
C ILE A 173 1.93 4.03 10.54
N ALA A 174 1.12 4.90 9.95
CA ALA A 174 1.30 5.40 8.59
C ALA A 174 1.13 6.92 8.51
N ALA A 175 1.83 7.54 7.57
CA ALA A 175 1.70 8.94 7.24
C ALA A 175 1.62 9.13 5.72
N ALA A 176 0.69 9.96 5.27
CA ALA A 176 0.61 10.40 3.90
C ALA A 176 1.79 11.31 3.54
N ILE A 177 2.20 11.32 2.28
CA ILE A 177 3.22 12.23 1.74
C ILE A 177 2.49 13.29 0.91
N PRO A 178 2.18 14.47 1.47
CA PRO A 178 1.41 15.49 0.78
C PRO A 178 2.23 16.20 -0.31
N ASP A 179 1.58 16.50 -1.41
CA ASP A 179 2.10 17.39 -2.45
C ASP A 179 1.97 18.88 -2.03
N TYR A 180 2.34 19.80 -2.94
CA TYR A 180 2.23 21.24 -2.71
C TYR A 180 0.80 21.77 -2.52
N ARG A 181 -0.22 20.96 -2.83
CA ARG A 181 -1.65 21.26 -2.61
C ARG A 181 -2.19 20.62 -1.34
N GLY A 182 -1.35 19.92 -0.59
CA GLY A 182 -1.74 19.18 0.61
C GLY A 182 -2.44 17.85 0.33
N ARG A 183 -2.43 17.36 -0.92
CA ARG A 183 -3.01 16.07 -1.32
C ARG A 183 -1.91 15.02 -1.41
N ALA A 184 -2.23 13.80 -1.04
CA ALA A 184 -1.28 12.71 -1.09
C ALA A 184 -1.67 11.64 -2.11
N PHE A 185 -0.68 11.25 -2.90
CA PHE A 185 -0.73 10.08 -3.79
C PHE A 185 0.14 8.95 -3.24
N TYR A 186 1.05 9.29 -2.35
CA TYR A 186 1.98 8.37 -1.71
C TYR A 186 1.82 8.40 -0.20
N ALA A 187 2.17 7.30 0.45
CA ALA A 187 2.25 7.22 1.90
C ALA A 187 3.39 6.29 2.32
N ILE A 188 3.85 6.45 3.56
CA ILE A 188 4.79 5.55 4.20
C ILE A 188 4.19 4.93 5.45
N SER A 189 4.63 3.74 5.81
CA SER A 189 4.27 3.10 7.09
C SER A 189 5.46 2.43 7.76
N LEU A 190 5.33 2.30 9.08
CA LEU A 190 6.10 1.41 9.92
C LEU A 190 5.17 0.30 10.38
N SER A 191 5.59 -0.94 10.14
CA SER A 191 4.78 -2.12 10.40
C SER A 191 5.56 -3.15 11.19
N ALA A 192 4.90 -3.75 12.18
CA ALA A 192 5.47 -4.84 12.97
C ALA A 192 4.38 -5.75 13.54
N PRO A 193 4.74 -6.97 14.02
CA PRO A 193 3.85 -7.77 14.83
C PRO A 193 3.34 -7.00 16.06
N THR A 194 2.09 -7.24 16.46
CA THR A 194 1.43 -6.56 17.61
C THR A 194 2.25 -6.61 18.88
N ALA A 195 2.96 -7.73 19.14
CA ALA A 195 3.84 -7.89 20.30
C ALA A 195 4.95 -6.83 20.40
N ARG A 196 5.33 -6.21 19.26
CA ARG A 196 6.35 -5.13 19.20
C ARG A 196 5.74 -3.75 19.02
N MET A 197 4.45 -3.66 18.77
CA MET A 197 3.76 -2.43 18.37
C MET A 197 2.72 -2.00 19.43
N ALA A 198 3.13 -2.04 20.72
CA ALA A 198 2.33 -1.49 21.82
C ALA A 198 2.09 0.02 21.63
N ASP A 199 1.11 0.58 22.32
CA ASP A 199 0.73 2.00 22.15
C ASP A 199 1.89 2.96 22.48
N GLU A 200 2.70 2.64 23.47
CA GLU A 200 3.91 3.41 23.82
C GLU A 200 4.91 3.41 22.67
N ARG A 201 5.06 2.26 21.98
CA ARG A 201 5.93 2.13 20.80
C ARG A 201 5.42 2.97 19.64
N ILE A 202 4.11 2.94 19.38
CA ILE A 202 3.46 3.77 18.35
C ILE A 202 3.72 5.25 18.60
N MET A 203 3.63 5.70 19.85
CA MET A 203 3.92 7.09 20.22
C MET A 203 5.39 7.48 19.99
N GLN A 204 6.32 6.56 20.21
CA GLN A 204 7.75 6.78 19.90
C GLN A 204 7.99 6.86 18.39
N LEU A 205 7.32 6.02 17.59
CA LEU A 205 7.46 5.94 16.13
C LEU A 205 6.83 7.13 15.40
N ARG A 206 5.83 7.78 15.99
CA ARG A 206 5.12 8.91 15.39
C ARG A 206 6.05 10.03 14.94
N GLY A 207 6.98 10.44 15.79
CA GLY A 207 7.90 11.55 15.49
C GLY A 207 8.79 11.26 14.27
N PRO A 208 9.57 10.17 14.28
CA PRO A 208 10.36 9.72 13.13
C PRO A 208 9.57 9.60 11.84
N LEU A 209 8.39 8.96 11.88
CA LEU A 209 7.51 8.76 10.72
C LEU A 209 7.07 10.08 10.09
N LEU A 210 6.57 11.03 10.91
CA LEU A 210 6.10 12.33 10.42
C LEU A 210 7.26 13.20 9.88
N ARG A 211 8.47 13.08 10.44
CA ARG A 211 9.66 13.74 9.87
C ARG A 211 9.97 13.16 8.50
N ALA A 212 10.03 11.83 8.38
CA ALA A 212 10.31 11.14 7.12
C ALA A 212 9.28 11.50 6.04
N SER A 213 7.98 11.55 6.37
CA SER A 213 6.94 11.98 5.44
C SER A 213 7.20 13.39 4.90
N ARG A 214 7.54 14.35 5.78
CA ARG A 214 7.86 15.73 5.37
C ARG A 214 9.13 15.81 4.53
N ASP A 215 10.18 15.09 4.91
CA ASP A 215 11.44 15.07 4.16
C ASP A 215 11.23 14.55 2.73
N ILE A 216 10.42 13.49 2.57
CA ILE A 216 10.08 12.94 1.26
C ILE A 216 9.21 13.94 0.48
N ALA A 217 8.19 14.53 1.11
CA ALA A 217 7.35 15.54 0.46
C ALA A 217 8.20 16.70 -0.08
N GLN A 218 9.17 17.18 0.69
CA GLN A 218 10.10 18.23 0.27
C GLN A 218 10.99 17.78 -0.90
N ALA A 219 11.51 16.55 -0.88
CA ALA A 219 12.32 15.99 -1.97
C ALA A 219 11.52 15.84 -3.28
N LEU A 220 10.20 15.68 -3.19
CA LEU A 220 9.29 15.60 -4.32
C LEU A 220 8.80 16.98 -4.80
N GLY A 221 9.26 18.09 -4.20
CA GLY A 221 8.82 19.45 -4.53
C GLY A 221 7.52 19.87 -3.84
N GLY A 222 7.10 19.12 -2.82
CA GLY A 222 5.99 19.50 -1.94
C GLY A 222 6.35 20.71 -1.06
N SER A 223 5.38 21.58 -0.79
CA SER A 223 5.54 22.68 0.16
C SER A 223 5.36 22.11 1.58
N THR A 224 6.35 22.28 2.45
CA THR A 224 6.12 22.14 3.89
C THR A 224 5.29 23.34 4.33
N GLY A 225 3.97 23.18 4.40
CA GLY A 225 3.09 24.17 5.01
C GLY A 225 3.63 24.49 6.43
N ARG A 226 3.83 25.79 6.67
CA ARG A 226 4.13 26.33 7.99
C ARG A 226 2.94 26.17 8.93
#